data_2c916a07edd6fc5a81ecf23c39ecd674
#
_entry.id   2c916a07edd6fc5a81ecf23c39ecd674
#
_cell.length_a   1.000
_cell.length_b   1.000
_cell.length_c   1.000
_cell.angle_alpha   90.00
_cell.angle_beta   90.00
_cell.angle_gamma   90.00
#
_symmetry.space_group_name_H-M   'P 1'
#
loop_
_entity.id
_entity.type
_entity.pdbx_description
1 polymer ?
#
loop_
_entity_poly.entity_id
_entity_poly.type
_entity_poly.pdbx_seq_one_letter_code
_entity_poly.pdbx_strand_id
1 'polypeptide(L)'
;IYAPKRSFDIITLFLPLPSDRVEIVTTGKKLKQIETEGLIQKYIFHYDDGDKEDLEVKDVVYITSPDGMNIIKPVSRLDALKYPLSNIRASYNKRNVLLENIGAIGILSAKNSDIGGAIPLTPEERKEIQADWYRRSKDELIITEADVSWSPMSFPTKDLMLFEELDADKIALIDAYGLNIYLFSQDKGATFTNVKEGVKMAYTDTIIPETCKIYDSITEQIGLDKEGLRLVADFTHVAALQVDAMAAATALKTRAEALEKIGASGVVLSIEEKRALLDV
;
A
#
# COMPACT_ATOMS: atom_id res chain seq x y z
N ILE A 1 14.67 3.97 -12.40
CA ILE A 1 14.37 5.02 -13.41
C ILE A 1 15.46 4.96 -14.47
N TYR A 2 15.09 4.90 -15.73
CA TYR A 2 15.99 4.87 -16.87
C TYR A 2 16.08 6.25 -17.52
N ALA A 3 17.30 6.75 -17.75
CA ALA A 3 17.58 8.06 -18.33
C ALA A 3 18.49 7.93 -19.55
N PRO A 4 17.96 7.42 -20.68
CA PRO A 4 18.78 6.96 -21.82
C PRO A 4 19.41 8.07 -22.67
N LYS A 5 18.94 9.30 -22.59
CA LYS A 5 19.37 10.37 -23.48
C LYS A 5 20.07 11.46 -22.73
N ARG A 6 21.39 11.51 -22.93
CA ARG A 6 22.23 12.68 -22.59
C ARG A 6 22.56 13.40 -23.88
N SER A 7 21.94 14.53 -24.12
CA SER A 7 22.35 15.46 -25.17
C SER A 7 23.08 16.62 -24.50
N PHE A 8 24.37 16.82 -24.82
CA PHE A 8 25.21 17.84 -24.19
C PHE A 8 25.26 17.72 -22.66
N ASP A 9 25.38 16.48 -22.12
CA ASP A 9 25.32 16.16 -20.67
C ASP A 9 24.01 16.53 -19.97
N ILE A 10 22.97 16.83 -20.70
CA ILE A 10 21.63 17.12 -20.16
C ILE A 10 20.77 15.85 -20.28
N ILE A 11 20.22 15.41 -19.16
CA ILE A 11 19.22 14.34 -19.13
C ILE A 11 17.88 14.91 -19.57
N THR A 12 17.37 14.43 -20.70
CA THR A 12 16.15 14.95 -21.30
C THR A 12 14.91 14.10 -21.02
N LEU A 13 15.10 12.87 -20.52
CA LEU A 13 14.00 11.92 -20.30
C LEU A 13 14.29 11.01 -19.11
N PHE A 14 13.29 10.90 -18.22
CA PHE A 14 13.24 9.92 -17.15
C PHE A 14 12.10 8.93 -17.40
N LEU A 15 12.42 7.65 -17.51
CA LEU A 15 11.44 6.58 -17.66
C LEU A 15 11.39 5.73 -16.39
N PRO A 16 10.26 5.67 -15.67
CA PRO A 16 10.09 4.74 -14.57
C PRO A 16 10.03 3.31 -15.14
N LEU A 17 10.91 2.44 -14.68
CA LEU A 17 10.90 1.02 -15.04
C LEU A 17 10.20 0.21 -13.95
N PRO A 18 9.30 -0.72 -14.30
CA PRO A 18 8.73 -1.68 -13.36
C PRO A 18 9.82 -2.55 -12.75
N SER A 19 9.90 -2.59 -11.43
CA SER A 19 10.98 -3.30 -10.71
C SER A 19 10.96 -4.81 -10.88
N ASP A 20 9.80 -5.38 -11.17
CA ASP A 20 9.59 -6.81 -11.45
C ASP A 20 10.16 -7.25 -12.81
N ARG A 21 10.40 -6.29 -13.71
CA ARG A 21 10.98 -6.52 -15.05
C ARG A 21 12.46 -6.18 -15.15
N VAL A 22 13.06 -5.70 -14.07
CA VAL A 22 14.48 -5.32 -14.07
C VAL A 22 15.29 -6.34 -13.27
N GLU A 23 16.16 -7.05 -13.96
CA GLU A 23 17.13 -7.94 -13.34
C GLU A 23 18.42 -7.18 -13.05
N ILE A 24 18.93 -7.33 -11.82
CA ILE A 24 20.19 -6.72 -11.39
C ILE A 24 21.31 -7.76 -11.54
N VAL A 25 22.23 -7.49 -12.42
CA VAL A 25 23.44 -8.31 -12.59
C VAL A 25 24.56 -7.73 -11.75
N THR A 26 25.07 -8.53 -10.82
CA THR A 26 26.12 -8.11 -9.90
C THR A 26 27.51 -8.47 -10.43
N THR A 27 28.52 -7.71 -10.03
CA THR A 27 29.92 -7.96 -10.38
C THR A 27 30.49 -9.21 -9.69
N GLY A 28 29.77 -9.81 -8.72
CA GLY A 28 30.27 -10.95 -7.93
C GLY A 28 31.40 -10.62 -6.98
N LYS A 29 31.83 -9.35 -6.91
CA LYS A 29 32.92 -8.90 -6.05
C LYS A 29 32.51 -8.88 -4.58
N LYS A 30 33.46 -9.19 -3.69
CA LYS A 30 33.25 -9.08 -2.24
C LYS A 30 33.34 -7.61 -1.80
N LEU A 31 32.70 -7.25 -0.68
CA LEU A 31 32.67 -5.89 -0.12
C LEU A 31 34.06 -5.22 -0.03
N LYS A 32 35.12 -5.98 0.24
CA LYS A 32 36.48 -5.46 0.28
C LYS A 32 37.09 -5.06 -1.08
N GLN A 33 36.40 -5.36 -2.18
CA GLN A 33 36.90 -5.16 -3.57
C GLN A 33 36.13 -4.05 -4.30
N ILE A 34 35.29 -3.28 -3.58
CA ILE A 34 34.35 -2.30 -4.13
C ILE A 34 35.02 -0.95 -4.46
N GLU A 35 36.27 -0.73 -4.04
CA GLU A 35 36.91 0.59 -4.12
C GLU A 35 36.98 1.22 -5.53
N THR A 36 36.88 0.44 -6.59
CA THR A 36 37.02 0.93 -7.98
C THR A 36 35.85 0.62 -8.89
N GLU A 37 35.07 -0.41 -8.59
CA GLU A 37 33.93 -0.82 -9.41
C GLU A 37 32.75 -1.16 -8.48
N GLY A 38 31.59 -0.60 -8.74
CA GLY A 38 30.37 -0.83 -7.95
C GLY A 38 29.97 -2.30 -7.85
N LEU A 39 29.00 -2.59 -6.99
CA LEU A 39 28.45 -3.95 -6.81
C LEU A 39 27.61 -4.41 -8.00
N ILE A 40 27.08 -3.48 -8.76
CA ILE A 40 26.20 -3.74 -9.90
C ILE A 40 26.98 -3.59 -11.18
N GLN A 41 26.92 -4.61 -12.03
CA GLN A 41 27.59 -4.62 -13.33
C GLN A 41 26.73 -3.99 -14.41
N LYS A 42 25.46 -4.39 -14.48
CA LYS A 42 24.46 -3.88 -15.42
C LYS A 42 23.06 -4.21 -14.93
N TYR A 43 22.07 -3.61 -15.55
CA TYR A 43 20.67 -3.99 -15.42
C TYR A 43 20.20 -4.65 -16.72
N ILE A 44 19.27 -5.60 -16.63
CA ILE A 44 18.63 -6.22 -17.80
C ILE A 44 17.14 -5.95 -17.67
N PHE A 45 16.59 -5.25 -18.66
CA PHE A 45 15.16 -5.02 -18.75
C PHE A 45 14.50 -6.11 -19.59
N HIS A 46 13.42 -6.70 -19.07
CA HIS A 46 12.65 -7.74 -19.74
C HIS A 46 11.36 -7.16 -20.30
N TYR A 47 11.19 -7.21 -21.61
CA TYR A 47 9.97 -6.79 -22.31
C TYR A 47 8.88 -7.86 -22.24
N ASP A 48 7.61 -7.47 -22.51
CA ASP A 48 6.47 -8.39 -22.50
C ASP A 48 6.52 -9.45 -23.61
N ASP A 49 7.16 -9.14 -24.72
CA ASP A 49 7.38 -10.02 -25.87
C ASP A 49 8.50 -11.05 -25.65
N GLY A 50 9.21 -10.96 -24.53
CA GLY A 50 10.30 -11.84 -24.15
C GLY A 50 11.68 -11.31 -24.54
N ASP A 51 11.75 -10.17 -25.23
CA ASP A 51 13.02 -9.51 -25.53
C ASP A 51 13.68 -8.95 -24.27
N LYS A 52 15.00 -8.79 -24.33
CA LYS A 52 15.82 -8.29 -23.23
C LYS A 52 16.72 -7.17 -23.71
N GLU A 53 16.85 -6.15 -22.90
CA GLU A 53 17.74 -5.03 -23.15
C GLU A 53 18.71 -4.85 -21.99
N ASP A 54 20.00 -4.74 -22.31
CA ASP A 54 21.06 -4.44 -21.35
C ASP A 54 21.16 -2.93 -21.13
N LEU A 55 21.01 -2.49 -19.88
CA LEU A 55 21.11 -1.10 -19.49
C LEU A 55 22.40 -0.87 -18.70
N GLU A 56 23.14 0.18 -19.04
CA GLU A 56 24.33 0.56 -18.31
C GLU A 56 24.00 1.18 -16.95
N VAL A 57 24.83 0.96 -15.95
CA VAL A 57 24.63 1.48 -14.59
C VAL A 57 24.50 2.99 -14.58
N LYS A 58 25.26 3.70 -15.42
CA LYS A 58 25.24 5.17 -15.52
C LYS A 58 23.91 5.74 -16.03
N ASP A 59 23.13 4.93 -16.77
CA ASP A 59 21.86 5.35 -17.37
C ASP A 59 20.66 4.98 -16.51
N VAL A 60 20.88 4.35 -15.35
CA VAL A 60 19.82 3.89 -14.45
C VAL A 60 19.99 4.51 -13.07
N VAL A 61 19.01 5.27 -12.63
CA VAL A 61 18.91 5.71 -11.24
C VAL A 61 18.21 4.62 -10.43
N TYR A 62 18.96 3.98 -9.54
CA TYR A 62 18.46 2.91 -8.69
C TYR A 62 18.03 3.45 -7.33
N ILE A 63 16.73 3.40 -7.07
CA ILE A 63 16.13 3.86 -5.82
C ILE A 63 15.68 2.64 -5.03
N THR A 64 16.23 2.45 -3.86
CA THR A 64 15.95 1.30 -3.02
C THR A 64 15.71 1.70 -1.57
N SER A 65 14.91 0.90 -0.87
CA SER A 65 14.88 0.91 0.59
C SER A 65 15.81 -0.20 1.08
N PRO A 66 16.91 0.14 1.77
CA PRO A 66 17.88 -0.86 2.21
C PRO A 66 17.21 -1.88 3.15
N ASP A 67 17.49 -3.14 2.92
CA ASP A 67 17.17 -4.23 3.82
C ASP A 67 18.43 -4.66 4.56
N GLY A 68 18.30 -4.90 5.86
CA GLY A 68 19.43 -5.34 6.69
C GLY A 68 20.02 -6.70 6.28
N MET A 69 19.30 -7.49 5.48
CA MET A 69 19.74 -8.80 5.02
C MET A 69 20.33 -8.80 3.61
N ASN A 70 20.01 -7.83 2.78
CA ASN A 70 20.47 -7.76 1.40
C ASN A 70 20.76 -6.33 0.97
N ILE A 71 22.00 -6.04 0.63
CA ILE A 71 22.45 -4.70 0.25
C ILE A 71 21.98 -4.33 -1.17
N ILE A 72 21.81 -5.33 -2.04
CA ILE A 72 21.53 -5.11 -3.47
C ILE A 72 20.05 -5.25 -3.79
N LYS A 73 19.39 -6.25 -3.21
CA LYS A 73 17.96 -6.51 -3.45
C LYS A 73 17.16 -6.15 -2.22
N PRO A 74 16.38 -5.07 -2.26
CA PRO A 74 15.49 -4.72 -1.16
C PRO A 74 14.37 -5.74 -1.02
N VAL A 75 13.87 -5.90 0.19
CA VAL A 75 12.63 -6.65 0.45
C VAL A 75 11.44 -5.72 0.20
N SER A 76 10.43 -6.24 -0.46
CA SER A 76 9.19 -5.51 -0.67
C SER A 76 8.43 -5.34 0.65
N ARG A 77 7.85 -4.17 0.92
CA ARG A 77 6.90 -3.98 2.03
C ARG A 77 5.74 -4.99 1.96
N LEU A 78 5.38 -5.44 0.75
CA LEU A 78 4.34 -6.44 0.53
C LEU A 78 4.73 -7.85 1.02
N ASP A 79 6.01 -8.16 1.17
CA ASP A 79 6.43 -9.45 1.71
C ASP A 79 6.02 -9.61 3.19
N ALA A 80 6.10 -8.54 3.97
CA ALA A 80 5.59 -8.52 5.34
C ALA A 80 4.06 -8.64 5.40
N LEU A 81 3.37 -8.24 4.35
CA LEU A 81 1.90 -8.22 4.23
C LEU A 81 1.34 -9.45 3.52
N LYS A 82 2.16 -10.45 3.25
CA LYS A 82 1.77 -11.65 2.50
C LYS A 82 0.56 -12.36 3.10
N TYR A 83 0.49 -12.49 4.43
CA TYR A 83 -0.63 -13.12 5.11
C TYR A 83 -1.90 -12.24 5.08
N PRO A 84 -1.88 -10.96 5.47
CA PRO A 84 -3.03 -10.08 5.31
C PRO A 84 -3.58 -10.05 3.88
N LEU A 85 -2.74 -9.93 2.87
CA LEU A 85 -3.16 -9.96 1.46
C LEU A 85 -3.80 -11.30 1.06
N SER A 86 -3.23 -12.42 1.53
CA SER A 86 -3.78 -13.76 1.29
C SER A 86 -5.16 -13.92 1.95
N ASN A 87 -5.31 -13.45 3.19
CA ASN A 87 -6.57 -13.50 3.94
C ASN A 87 -7.65 -12.65 3.27
N ILE A 88 -7.32 -11.43 2.87
CA ILE A 88 -8.23 -10.55 2.11
C ILE A 88 -8.72 -11.25 0.85
N ARG A 89 -7.80 -11.81 0.06
CA ARG A 89 -8.14 -12.54 -1.17
C ARG A 89 -9.02 -13.75 -0.89
N ALA A 90 -8.69 -14.55 0.13
CA ALA A 90 -9.47 -15.70 0.52
C ALA A 90 -10.88 -15.31 0.98
N SER A 91 -11.01 -14.23 1.74
CA SER A 91 -12.30 -13.70 2.22
C SER A 91 -13.18 -13.25 1.06
N TYR A 92 -12.63 -12.52 0.09
CA TYR A 92 -13.38 -12.13 -1.12
C TYR A 92 -13.80 -13.35 -1.96
N ASN A 93 -12.90 -14.32 -2.17
CA ASN A 93 -13.22 -15.54 -2.90
C ASN A 93 -14.32 -16.34 -2.19
N LYS A 94 -14.22 -16.51 -0.88
CA LYS A 94 -15.24 -17.21 -0.09
C LYS A 94 -16.60 -16.52 -0.15
N ARG A 95 -16.60 -15.18 -0.05
CA ARG A 95 -17.82 -14.37 -0.18
C ARG A 95 -18.44 -14.54 -1.57
N ASN A 96 -17.65 -14.53 -2.62
CA ASN A 96 -18.14 -14.74 -3.98
C ASN A 96 -18.81 -16.10 -4.13
N VAL A 97 -18.16 -17.18 -3.67
CA VAL A 97 -18.72 -18.54 -3.67
C VAL A 97 -20.03 -18.62 -2.89
N LEU A 98 -20.12 -17.96 -1.72
CA LEU A 98 -21.34 -17.93 -0.93
C LEU A 98 -22.48 -17.20 -1.64
N LEU A 99 -22.17 -16.10 -2.35
CA LEU A 99 -23.16 -15.36 -3.13
C LEU A 99 -23.62 -16.11 -4.38
N GLU A 100 -22.70 -16.78 -5.06
CA GLU A 100 -23.01 -17.59 -6.25
C GLU A 100 -23.86 -18.81 -5.89
N ASN A 101 -23.59 -19.46 -4.77
CA ASN A 101 -24.30 -20.66 -4.35
C ASN A 101 -25.57 -20.39 -3.50
N ILE A 102 -25.96 -19.09 -3.35
CA ILE A 102 -27.16 -18.69 -2.61
C ILE A 102 -27.21 -19.29 -1.18
N GLY A 103 -26.09 -19.41 -0.52
CA GLY A 103 -26.03 -19.87 0.85
C GLY A 103 -24.89 -20.82 1.18
N ALA A 104 -25.06 -21.52 2.27
CA ALA A 104 -24.04 -22.40 2.83
C ALA A 104 -23.85 -23.67 2.00
N ILE A 105 -22.60 -24.10 1.88
CA ILE A 105 -22.27 -25.43 1.38
C ILE A 105 -22.73 -26.45 2.42
N GLY A 106 -23.43 -27.49 2.00
CA GLY A 106 -23.95 -28.50 2.91
C GLY A 106 -24.08 -29.85 2.24
N ILE A 107 -24.48 -30.80 3.03
CA ILE A 107 -24.77 -32.19 2.59
C ILE A 107 -26.29 -32.32 2.51
N LEU A 108 -26.76 -32.79 1.37
CA LEU A 108 -28.10 -33.30 1.22
C LEU A 108 -28.07 -34.80 1.49
N SER A 109 -28.81 -35.22 2.51
CA SER A 109 -28.91 -36.62 2.90
C SER A 109 -30.36 -37.11 2.91
N ALA A 110 -30.58 -38.38 2.64
CA ALA A 110 -31.89 -38.97 2.85
C ALA A 110 -32.28 -38.85 4.33
N LYS A 111 -33.54 -38.48 4.60
CA LYS A 111 -34.05 -38.38 5.94
C LYS A 111 -34.27 -39.77 6.51
N ASN A 112 -33.93 -39.99 7.78
CA ASN A 112 -34.25 -41.24 8.46
C ASN A 112 -35.77 -41.36 8.60
N SER A 113 -36.35 -42.48 8.11
CA SER A 113 -37.71 -42.83 8.44
C SER A 113 -37.75 -43.51 9.82
N ASP A 114 -38.74 -43.16 10.64
CA ASP A 114 -38.90 -43.66 12.01
C ASP A 114 -39.07 -45.23 12.09
N ILE A 115 -39.16 -45.92 10.97
CA ILE A 115 -39.53 -47.34 10.89
C ILE A 115 -38.50 -48.20 10.14
N GLY A 116 -37.23 -47.89 10.16
CA GLY A 116 -36.29 -48.86 9.54
C GLY A 116 -34.96 -48.32 9.02
N GLY A 117 -34.55 -47.14 9.41
CA GLY A 117 -33.28 -46.55 8.98
C GLY A 117 -33.39 -45.71 7.69
N ALA A 118 -32.35 -44.99 7.39
CA ALA A 118 -32.31 -44.15 6.18
C ALA A 118 -32.32 -45.05 4.94
N ILE A 119 -33.25 -44.84 4.04
CA ILE A 119 -33.21 -45.41 2.70
C ILE A 119 -32.18 -44.57 1.89
N PRO A 120 -31.05 -45.16 1.48
CA PRO A 120 -30.08 -44.42 0.72
C PRO A 120 -30.65 -44.06 -0.64
N LEU A 121 -30.40 -42.79 -1.08
CA LEU A 121 -30.75 -42.35 -2.41
C LEU A 121 -30.07 -43.24 -3.46
N THR A 122 -30.82 -43.63 -4.48
CA THR A 122 -30.28 -44.37 -5.61
C THR A 122 -29.29 -43.51 -6.40
N PRO A 123 -28.37 -44.10 -7.17
CA PRO A 123 -27.45 -43.33 -8.00
C PRO A 123 -28.15 -42.39 -9.01
N GLU A 124 -29.32 -42.81 -9.49
CA GLU A 124 -30.16 -42.06 -10.41
C GLU A 124 -30.75 -40.81 -9.71
N GLU A 125 -31.39 -40.99 -8.57
CA GLU A 125 -31.96 -39.91 -7.76
C GLU A 125 -30.88 -38.85 -7.37
N ARG A 126 -29.67 -39.32 -7.03
CA ARG A 126 -28.55 -38.36 -6.76
C ARG A 126 -28.22 -37.51 -7.96
N LYS A 127 -28.17 -38.11 -9.16
CA LYS A 127 -27.89 -37.38 -10.39
C LYS A 127 -28.98 -36.40 -10.75
N GLU A 128 -30.23 -36.78 -10.55
CA GLU A 128 -31.37 -35.87 -10.81
C GLU A 128 -31.36 -34.68 -9.84
N ILE A 129 -31.26 -34.92 -8.55
CA ILE A 129 -31.16 -33.84 -7.54
C ILE A 129 -29.97 -32.93 -7.82
N GLN A 130 -28.82 -33.52 -8.20
CA GLN A 130 -27.65 -32.74 -8.53
C GLN A 130 -27.86 -31.89 -9.80
N ALA A 131 -28.49 -32.48 -10.84
CA ALA A 131 -28.80 -31.77 -12.09
C ALA A 131 -29.78 -30.62 -11.85
N ASP A 132 -30.81 -30.83 -11.05
CA ASP A 132 -31.80 -29.83 -10.70
C ASP A 132 -31.17 -28.71 -9.85
N TRP A 133 -30.26 -29.06 -8.94
CA TRP A 133 -29.51 -28.09 -8.16
C TRP A 133 -28.65 -27.17 -9.02
N TYR A 134 -27.95 -27.69 -10.04
CA TYR A 134 -27.13 -26.91 -10.95
C TYR A 134 -27.93 -26.17 -12.02
N ARG A 135 -29.11 -26.68 -12.39
CA ARG A 135 -29.96 -26.10 -13.42
C ARG A 135 -30.84 -24.96 -12.91
N ARG A 136 -31.05 -24.87 -11.61
CA ARG A 136 -31.97 -23.90 -11.04
C ARG A 136 -31.53 -22.46 -11.33
N SER A 137 -32.46 -21.64 -11.78
CA SER A 137 -32.36 -20.19 -11.78
C SER A 137 -32.41 -19.66 -10.33
N LYS A 138 -31.88 -18.47 -10.10
CA LYS A 138 -31.77 -17.86 -8.75
C LYS A 138 -33.11 -17.73 -8.01
N ASP A 139 -34.20 -17.78 -8.74
CA ASP A 139 -35.59 -17.55 -8.22
C ASP A 139 -36.47 -18.80 -8.27
N GLU A 140 -35.92 -19.97 -8.62
CA GLU A 140 -36.69 -21.22 -8.73
C GLU A 140 -36.67 -22.03 -7.42
N LEU A 141 -37.88 -22.43 -6.99
CA LEU A 141 -38.05 -23.39 -5.90
C LEU A 141 -37.75 -24.80 -6.41
N ILE A 142 -36.85 -25.49 -5.76
CA ILE A 142 -36.62 -26.92 -6.04
C ILE A 142 -37.71 -27.74 -5.33
N ILE A 143 -38.52 -28.44 -6.12
CA ILE A 143 -39.52 -29.39 -5.61
C ILE A 143 -38.95 -30.77 -5.85
N THR A 144 -38.74 -31.55 -4.77
CA THR A 144 -38.29 -32.93 -4.84
C THR A 144 -39.33 -33.82 -4.16
N GLU A 145 -39.57 -35.01 -4.72
CA GLU A 145 -40.43 -36.03 -4.13
C GLU A 145 -39.69 -36.87 -3.08
N ALA A 146 -38.35 -36.80 -3.07
CA ALA A 146 -37.52 -37.52 -2.10
C ALA A 146 -37.54 -36.82 -0.72
N ASP A 147 -37.70 -37.59 0.35
CA ASP A 147 -37.56 -37.06 1.72
C ASP A 147 -36.08 -36.84 2.04
N VAL A 148 -35.63 -35.61 1.88
CA VAL A 148 -34.24 -35.19 2.03
C VAL A 148 -34.07 -34.19 3.19
N SER A 149 -32.93 -34.29 3.86
CA SER A 149 -32.57 -33.37 4.91
C SER A 149 -31.28 -32.63 4.50
N TRP A 150 -31.30 -31.32 4.68
CA TRP A 150 -30.12 -30.48 4.44
C TRP A 150 -29.34 -30.25 5.73
N SER A 151 -28.07 -30.63 5.71
CA SER A 151 -27.15 -30.34 6.80
C SER A 151 -26.09 -29.34 6.34
N PRO A 152 -26.11 -28.11 6.84
CA PRO A 152 -25.09 -27.13 6.47
C PRO A 152 -23.72 -27.56 7.01
N MET A 153 -22.71 -27.59 6.14
CA MET A 153 -21.32 -27.90 6.50
C MET A 153 -20.42 -26.68 6.61
N SER A 154 -20.97 -25.50 6.44
CA SER A 154 -20.25 -24.25 6.61
C SER A 154 -20.63 -23.59 7.92
N PHE A 155 -19.63 -23.03 8.59
CA PHE A 155 -19.89 -22.11 9.71
C PHE A 155 -20.67 -20.91 9.19
N PRO A 156 -21.66 -20.39 9.94
CA PRO A 156 -22.29 -19.12 9.64
C PRO A 156 -21.21 -18.03 9.45
N THR A 157 -21.39 -17.18 8.47
CA THR A 157 -20.44 -16.08 8.19
C THR A 157 -20.18 -15.17 9.41
N LYS A 158 -21.17 -15.09 10.31
CA LYS A 158 -21.07 -14.35 11.57
C LYS A 158 -20.09 -15.03 12.55
N ASP A 159 -20.07 -16.36 12.60
CA ASP A 159 -19.19 -17.10 13.51
C ASP A 159 -17.73 -17.11 13.02
N LEU A 160 -17.51 -16.86 11.74
CA LEU A 160 -16.17 -16.74 11.17
C LEU A 160 -15.54 -15.37 11.37
N MET A 161 -16.25 -14.38 11.93
CA MET A 161 -15.79 -13.01 12.13
C MET A 161 -15.10 -12.39 10.89
N LEU A 162 -15.41 -12.89 9.69
CA LEU A 162 -14.73 -12.57 8.44
C LEU A 162 -14.65 -11.07 8.12
N PHE A 163 -15.61 -10.29 8.61
CA PHE A 163 -15.63 -8.85 8.38
C PHE A 163 -14.69 -8.11 9.34
N GLU A 164 -14.62 -8.54 10.60
CA GLU A 164 -13.75 -7.94 11.59
C GLU A 164 -12.29 -8.26 11.28
N GLU A 165 -11.98 -9.49 10.90
CA GLU A 165 -10.65 -9.90 10.43
C GLU A 165 -10.24 -9.18 9.15
N LEU A 166 -11.19 -9.00 8.20
CA LEU A 166 -10.92 -8.24 6.97
C LEU A 166 -10.57 -6.78 7.28
N ASP A 167 -11.23 -6.16 8.24
CA ASP A 167 -10.93 -4.79 8.65
C ASP A 167 -9.55 -4.72 9.35
N ALA A 168 -9.19 -5.71 10.17
CA ALA A 168 -7.87 -5.81 10.78
C ALA A 168 -6.75 -5.97 9.71
N ASP A 169 -6.97 -6.84 8.72
CA ASP A 169 -6.02 -7.02 7.60
C ASP A 169 -5.87 -5.74 6.78
N LYS A 170 -6.95 -4.98 6.54
CA LYS A 170 -6.89 -3.66 5.87
C LYS A 170 -6.10 -2.65 6.69
N ILE A 171 -6.29 -2.61 8.00
CA ILE A 171 -5.53 -1.74 8.90
C ILE A 171 -4.04 -2.08 8.81
N ALA A 172 -3.68 -3.36 8.84
CA ALA A 172 -2.29 -3.78 8.68
C ALA A 172 -1.66 -3.31 7.36
N LEU A 173 -2.44 -3.29 6.26
CA LEU A 173 -2.00 -2.72 4.97
C LEU A 173 -1.77 -1.21 5.07
N ILE A 174 -2.71 -0.48 5.67
CA ILE A 174 -2.66 0.97 5.83
C ILE A 174 -1.44 1.37 6.65
N ASP A 175 -1.22 0.70 7.78
CA ASP A 175 -0.10 0.95 8.70
C ASP A 175 1.26 0.67 8.04
N ALA A 176 1.37 -0.40 7.24
CA ALA A 176 2.60 -0.73 6.54
C ALA A 176 3.04 0.33 5.51
N TYR A 177 2.08 1.11 5.00
CA TYR A 177 2.35 2.25 4.14
C TYR A 177 2.44 3.58 4.89
N GLY A 178 2.33 3.57 6.23
CA GLY A 178 2.40 4.77 7.07
C GLY A 178 1.24 5.73 6.83
N LEU A 179 0.08 5.21 6.44
CA LEU A 179 -1.11 6.01 6.16
C LEU A 179 -2.08 5.99 7.33
N ASN A 180 -2.88 7.04 7.47
CA ASN A 180 -3.89 7.11 8.52
C ASN A 180 -5.20 6.46 8.06
N ILE A 181 -5.82 5.66 8.96
CA ILE A 181 -7.06 4.96 8.68
C ILE A 181 -8.22 5.89 8.32
N TYR A 182 -8.24 7.12 8.83
CA TYR A 182 -9.30 8.09 8.51
C TYR A 182 -9.36 8.50 7.04
N LEU A 183 -8.31 8.22 6.25
CA LEU A 183 -8.34 8.39 4.80
C LEU A 183 -9.21 7.35 4.08
N PHE A 184 -9.46 6.19 4.71
CA PHE A 184 -10.09 5.03 4.08
C PHE A 184 -11.44 4.65 4.71
N SER A 185 -11.78 5.17 5.90
CA SER A 185 -13.02 4.84 6.58
C SER A 185 -14.03 5.98 6.45
N GLN A 186 -15.11 5.75 5.71
CA GLN A 186 -16.22 6.70 5.62
C GLN A 186 -17.22 6.59 6.80
N ASP A 187 -17.23 5.44 7.51
CA ASP A 187 -18.34 5.08 8.41
C ASP A 187 -18.02 5.04 9.92
N LYS A 188 -16.75 5.07 10.34
CA LYS A 188 -16.38 4.92 11.76
C LYS A 188 -15.79 6.19 12.36
N GLY A 189 -16.61 7.26 12.46
CA GLY A 189 -16.20 8.48 13.16
C GLY A 189 -15.24 9.38 12.40
N ALA A 190 -15.13 9.22 11.09
CA ALA A 190 -14.40 10.13 10.22
C ALA A 190 -15.14 11.47 10.13
N THR A 191 -14.85 12.39 11.03
CA THR A 191 -15.29 13.79 10.90
C THR A 191 -14.45 14.47 9.82
N PHE A 192 -14.98 15.55 9.25
CA PHE A 192 -14.22 16.34 8.26
C PHE A 192 -12.86 16.82 8.79
N THR A 193 -12.78 17.09 10.09
CA THR A 193 -11.53 17.46 10.77
C THR A 193 -10.53 16.30 10.79
N ASN A 194 -11.00 15.08 11.13
CA ASN A 194 -10.12 13.89 11.17
C ASN A 194 -9.59 13.52 9.79
N VAL A 195 -10.40 13.69 8.74
CA VAL A 195 -9.94 13.45 7.35
C VAL A 195 -8.91 14.48 6.94
N LYS A 196 -9.09 15.76 7.24
CA LYS A 196 -8.08 16.80 6.98
C LYS A 196 -6.76 16.51 7.69
N GLU A 197 -6.83 16.15 8.97
CA GLU A 197 -5.66 15.78 9.75
C GLU A 197 -5.00 14.51 9.19
N GLY A 198 -5.78 13.52 8.79
CA GLY A 198 -5.28 12.32 8.12
C GLY A 198 -4.55 12.61 6.81
N VAL A 199 -5.06 13.53 5.99
CA VAL A 199 -4.37 13.99 4.76
C VAL A 199 -3.05 14.66 5.11
N LYS A 200 -3.05 15.57 6.10
CA LYS A 200 -1.84 16.25 6.55
C LYS A 200 -0.79 15.24 7.01
N MET A 201 -1.14 14.32 7.90
CA MET A 201 -0.25 13.26 8.38
C MET A 201 0.29 12.40 7.22
N ALA A 202 -0.53 12.06 6.24
CA ALA A 202 -0.07 11.32 5.07
C ALA A 202 1.04 12.06 4.30
N TYR A 203 0.92 13.39 4.16
CA TYR A 203 1.96 14.19 3.54
C TYR A 203 3.20 14.32 4.42
N THR A 204 3.05 14.68 5.70
CA THR A 204 4.19 14.95 6.60
C THR A 204 4.98 13.68 6.92
N ASP A 205 4.29 12.57 7.16
CA ASP A 205 4.91 11.37 7.71
C ASP A 205 5.30 10.36 6.61
N THR A 206 4.66 10.42 5.43
CA THR A 206 4.88 9.43 4.37
C THR A 206 5.32 10.06 3.06
N ILE A 207 4.51 10.96 2.46
CA ILE A 207 4.74 11.43 1.09
C ILE A 207 6.01 12.31 1.00
N ILE A 208 6.16 13.29 1.89
CA ILE A 208 7.31 14.20 1.90
C ILE A 208 8.61 13.43 2.13
N PRO A 209 8.76 12.60 3.19
CA PRO A 209 9.98 11.83 3.41
C PRO A 209 10.34 10.89 2.25
N GLU A 210 9.36 10.17 1.69
CA GLU A 210 9.63 9.28 0.54
C GLU A 210 10.00 10.09 -0.72
N THR A 211 9.36 11.23 -0.96
CA THR A 211 9.70 12.10 -2.09
C THR A 211 11.11 12.69 -1.94
N CYS A 212 11.47 13.15 -0.76
CA CYS A 212 12.82 13.66 -0.47
C CYS A 212 13.86 12.57 -0.73
N LYS A 213 13.63 11.35 -0.25
CA LYS A 213 14.51 10.20 -0.48
C LYS A 213 14.70 9.90 -1.97
N ILE A 214 13.62 9.93 -2.75
CA ILE A 214 13.67 9.74 -4.20
C ILE A 214 14.50 10.84 -4.87
N TYR A 215 14.26 12.08 -4.52
CA TYR A 215 14.93 13.24 -5.12
C TYR A 215 16.40 13.32 -4.73
N ASP A 216 16.75 13.00 -3.49
CA ASP A 216 18.13 12.92 -3.04
C ASP A 216 18.87 11.79 -3.77
N SER A 217 18.25 10.63 -3.95
CA SER A 217 18.83 9.52 -4.72
C SER A 217 19.05 9.89 -6.19
N ILE A 218 18.12 10.63 -6.80
CA ILE A 218 18.28 11.13 -8.17
C ILE A 218 19.41 12.16 -8.23
N THR A 219 19.42 13.13 -7.33
CA THR A 219 20.44 14.20 -7.25
C THR A 219 21.84 13.62 -7.17
N GLU A 220 22.06 12.64 -6.28
CA GLU A 220 23.35 11.99 -6.06
C GLU A 220 23.80 11.17 -7.27
N GLN A 221 22.93 10.29 -7.78
CA GLN A 221 23.30 9.37 -8.86
C GLN A 221 23.48 10.05 -10.22
N ILE A 222 22.84 11.19 -10.45
CA ILE A 222 23.07 12.02 -11.65
C ILE A 222 24.28 12.93 -11.48
N GLY A 223 24.72 13.17 -10.23
CA GLY A 223 25.85 14.03 -9.92
C GLY A 223 25.54 15.52 -9.88
N LEU A 224 24.27 15.92 -9.69
CA LEU A 224 23.87 17.32 -9.52
C LEU A 224 24.48 17.94 -8.26
N ASP A 225 24.70 17.14 -7.23
CA ASP A 225 25.37 17.53 -5.98
C ASP A 225 26.78 18.09 -6.21
N LYS A 226 27.50 17.56 -7.21
CA LYS A 226 28.84 18.01 -7.60
C LYS A 226 28.82 19.40 -8.22
N GLU A 227 27.70 19.81 -8.81
CA GLU A 227 27.47 21.13 -9.36
C GLU A 227 26.82 22.09 -8.34
N GLY A 228 26.62 21.64 -7.10
CA GLY A 228 25.95 22.41 -6.05
C GLY A 228 24.43 22.54 -6.26
N LEU A 229 23.85 21.69 -7.09
CA LEU A 229 22.41 21.65 -7.38
C LEU A 229 21.73 20.52 -6.62
N ARG A 230 20.48 20.74 -6.22
CA ARG A 230 19.63 19.73 -5.56
C ARG A 230 18.22 19.79 -6.11
N LEU A 231 17.64 18.62 -6.37
CA LEU A 231 16.21 18.52 -6.68
C LEU A 231 15.40 18.68 -5.41
N VAL A 232 14.39 19.53 -5.45
CA VAL A 232 13.47 19.76 -4.33
C VAL A 232 12.04 19.63 -4.82
N ALA A 233 11.22 18.93 -4.08
CA ALA A 233 9.79 18.86 -4.36
C ALA A 233 9.07 20.09 -3.81
N ASP A 234 8.18 20.65 -4.62
CA ASP A 234 7.33 21.76 -4.20
C ASP A 234 5.95 21.25 -3.76
N PHE A 235 5.65 21.38 -2.48
CA PHE A 235 4.37 21.04 -1.87
C PHE A 235 3.50 22.26 -1.55
N THR A 236 3.87 23.45 -2.02
CA THR A 236 3.12 24.70 -1.74
C THR A 236 1.69 24.67 -2.25
N HIS A 237 1.41 23.84 -3.27
CA HIS A 237 0.06 23.65 -3.82
C HIS A 237 -0.86 22.78 -2.93
N VAL A 238 -0.32 22.12 -1.90
CA VAL A 238 -1.09 21.19 -1.05
C VAL A 238 -1.86 21.96 0.02
N ALA A 239 -3.17 22.07 -0.14
CA ALA A 239 -4.02 22.87 0.76
C ALA A 239 -3.97 22.41 2.23
N ALA A 240 -3.79 21.10 2.48
CA ALA A 240 -3.69 20.56 3.83
C ALA A 240 -2.43 21.05 4.59
N LEU A 241 -1.34 21.35 3.88
CA LEU A 241 -0.11 21.88 4.45
C LEU A 241 -0.16 23.42 4.58
N GLN A 242 -0.90 24.12 3.72
CA GLN A 242 -1.04 25.57 3.76
C GLN A 242 -1.77 26.07 5.02
N VAL A 243 -2.70 25.30 5.54
CA VAL A 243 -3.42 25.67 6.79
C VAL A 243 -2.44 25.85 7.95
N ASP A 244 -1.44 25.01 8.04
CA ASP A 244 -0.40 25.13 9.06
C ASP A 244 0.56 26.28 8.80
N ALA A 245 0.92 26.53 7.56
CA ALA A 245 1.74 27.68 7.20
C ALA A 245 1.04 29.00 7.57
N MET A 246 -0.27 29.11 7.37
CA MET A 246 -1.07 30.25 7.82
C MET A 246 -1.12 30.33 9.36
N ALA A 247 -1.31 29.22 10.03
CA ALA A 247 -1.32 29.19 11.50
C ALA A 247 0.05 29.58 12.07
N ALA A 248 1.15 29.08 11.51
CA ALA A 248 2.50 29.44 11.87
C ALA A 248 2.81 30.92 11.60
N ALA A 249 2.40 31.43 10.42
CA ALA A 249 2.55 32.86 10.09
C ALA A 249 1.74 33.76 11.03
N THR A 250 0.53 33.36 11.42
CA THR A 250 -0.31 34.07 12.37
C THR A 250 0.33 34.03 13.77
N ALA A 251 0.84 32.90 14.21
CA ALA A 251 1.55 32.76 15.47
C ALA A 251 2.81 33.65 15.52
N LEU A 252 3.60 33.65 14.44
CA LEU A 252 4.77 34.52 14.31
C LEU A 252 4.41 36.00 14.37
N LYS A 253 3.34 36.41 13.66
CA LYS A 253 2.82 37.78 13.71
C LYS A 253 2.40 38.16 15.13
N THR A 254 1.67 37.29 15.83
CA THR A 254 1.23 37.53 17.20
C THR A 254 2.43 37.65 18.14
N ARG A 255 3.48 36.84 17.98
CA ARG A 255 4.73 36.92 18.75
C ARG A 255 5.49 38.24 18.45
N ALA A 256 5.53 38.65 17.19
CA ALA A 256 6.16 39.91 16.80
C ALA A 256 5.42 41.13 17.41
N GLU A 257 4.08 41.13 17.37
CA GLU A 257 3.26 42.17 18.01
C GLU A 257 3.43 42.18 19.55
N ALA A 258 3.59 41.02 20.18
CA ALA A 258 3.90 40.92 21.60
C ALA A 258 5.27 41.51 21.92
N LEU A 259 6.30 41.24 21.11
CA LEU A 259 7.64 41.82 21.24
C LEU A 259 7.63 43.34 21.11
N GLU A 260 6.86 43.86 20.15
CA GLU A 260 6.69 45.32 19.96
C GLU A 260 6.06 45.96 21.21
N LYS A 261 5.04 45.35 21.78
CA LYS A 261 4.40 45.82 23.04
C LYS A 261 5.34 45.78 24.23
N ILE A 262 6.17 44.72 24.33
CA ILE A 262 7.22 44.63 25.37
C ILE A 262 8.24 45.73 25.23
N GLY A 263 8.69 46.00 23.99
CA GLY A 263 9.61 47.13 23.69
C GLY A 263 9.01 48.49 24.04
N ALA A 264 7.70 48.68 23.73
CA ALA A 264 7.00 49.91 24.07
C ALA A 264 6.82 50.11 25.59
N SER A 265 6.82 49.04 26.38
CA SER A 265 6.77 49.11 27.84
C SER A 265 8.09 49.48 28.52
N GLY A 266 9.15 49.76 27.73
CA GLY A 266 10.47 50.13 28.24
C GLY A 266 11.39 48.97 28.60
N VAL A 267 10.98 47.73 28.34
CA VAL A 267 11.80 46.55 28.54
C VAL A 267 12.76 46.38 27.35
N VAL A 268 14.06 46.44 27.60
CA VAL A 268 15.08 46.25 26.57
C VAL A 268 15.48 44.77 26.56
N LEU A 269 15.09 44.05 25.48
CA LEU A 269 15.50 42.68 25.23
C LEU A 269 16.75 42.65 24.34
N SER A 270 17.63 41.71 24.63
CA SER A 270 18.79 41.43 23.77
C SER A 270 18.37 40.83 22.43
N ILE A 271 19.26 40.81 21.43
CA ILE A 271 18.99 40.22 20.14
C ILE A 271 18.72 38.69 20.24
N GLU A 272 19.46 38.05 21.17
CA GLU A 272 19.32 36.62 21.42
C GLU A 272 17.97 36.28 22.06
N GLU A 273 17.52 37.07 23.02
CA GLU A 273 16.21 36.92 23.66
C GLU A 273 15.06 37.17 22.66
N LYS A 274 15.21 38.15 21.76
CA LYS A 274 14.25 38.42 20.70
C LYS A 274 14.16 37.26 19.70
N ARG A 275 15.30 36.66 19.31
CA ARG A 275 15.32 35.47 18.44
C ARG A 275 14.69 34.26 19.12
N ALA A 276 15.03 34.02 20.37
CA ALA A 276 14.44 32.93 21.13
C ALA A 276 12.90 33.03 21.28
N LEU A 277 12.36 34.24 21.42
CA LEU A 277 10.92 34.48 21.47
C LEU A 277 10.23 34.34 20.11
N LEU A 278 10.96 34.54 19.02
CA LEU A 278 10.45 34.36 17.65
C LEU A 278 10.64 32.92 17.12
N ASP A 279 11.39 32.07 17.83
CA ASP A 279 11.81 30.74 17.39
C ASP A 279 12.57 30.76 16.03
N VAL A 280 13.46 31.76 15.84
CA VAL A 280 14.27 31.99 14.61
C VAL A 280 15.78 31.94 14.92
#